data_1f8cb08bd6c6afdb771392d0580a5f3d
#
_entry.id   1f8cb08bd6c6afdb771392d0580a5f3d
#
_cell.length_a   1.000
_cell.length_b   1.000
_cell.length_c   1.000
_cell.angle_alpha   90.00
_cell.angle_beta   90.00
_cell.angle_gamma   90.00
#
_symmetry.space_group_name_H-M   'P 1'
#
loop_
_entity.id
_entity.type
_entity.pdbx_description
1 polymer ?
#
loop_
_entity_poly.entity_id
_entity_poly.type
_entity_poly.pdbx_seq_one_letter_code
_entity_poly.pdbx_strand_id
1 'polypeptide(L)'
;MQNAEFRMQTAQALALVLTLVVSVVDVHAHHGDAGRYDEDVIMVTGTVVAVQMVNPHSHIIFDVVQGGKTVRWNAELGQPQQLIKQFGWTPQTIKVGMKLTMIGRQLKGNAPYINLTERANIVMADTGKEIYRTENFGKGAPPKSDKGSFIAQ
;
A
#
# COMPACT_ATOMS: atom_id res chain seq x y z
N MET A 1 43.51 -20.92 -42.54
CA MET A 1 43.28 -21.12 -41.07
C MET A 1 43.07 -19.79 -40.33
N GLN A 2 43.78 -18.71 -40.61
CA GLN A 2 43.63 -17.38 -39.91
C GLN A 2 42.25 -16.76 -40.01
N ASN A 3 41.50 -16.93 -41.10
CA ASN A 3 40.18 -16.34 -41.27
C ASN A 3 39.08 -16.98 -40.39
N ALA A 4 39.25 -18.24 -39.96
CA ALA A 4 38.29 -18.91 -39.11
C ALA A 4 38.42 -18.45 -37.62
N GLU A 5 39.67 -18.29 -37.17
CA GLU A 5 39.97 -17.82 -35.83
C GLU A 5 39.52 -16.35 -35.62
N PHE A 6 39.76 -15.50 -36.63
CA PHE A 6 39.32 -14.09 -36.59
C PHE A 6 37.79 -13.98 -36.54
N ARG A 7 37.05 -14.79 -37.30
CA ARG A 7 35.58 -14.82 -37.28
C ARG A 7 35.03 -15.34 -35.95
N MET A 8 35.70 -16.28 -35.31
CA MET A 8 35.32 -16.83 -34.03
C MET A 8 35.56 -15.82 -32.90
N GLN A 9 36.69 -15.09 -32.93
CA GLN A 9 36.98 -14.03 -31.95
C GLN A 9 36.01 -12.85 -32.05
N THR A 10 35.64 -12.44 -33.27
CA THR A 10 34.65 -11.37 -33.48
C THR A 10 33.25 -11.79 -33.04
N ALA A 11 32.86 -13.05 -33.26
CA ALA A 11 31.55 -13.55 -32.77
C ALA A 11 31.50 -13.62 -31.23
N GLN A 12 32.61 -14.04 -30.60
CA GLN A 12 32.71 -14.08 -29.14
C GLN A 12 32.68 -12.66 -28.52
N ALA A 13 33.37 -11.71 -29.11
CA ALA A 13 33.37 -10.32 -28.69
C ALA A 13 31.97 -9.69 -28.82
N LEU A 14 31.28 -9.95 -29.92
CA LEU A 14 29.93 -9.48 -30.16
C LEU A 14 28.91 -10.08 -29.15
N ALA A 15 29.04 -11.37 -28.85
CA ALA A 15 28.22 -12.06 -27.86
C ALA A 15 28.46 -11.49 -26.45
N LEU A 16 29.71 -11.18 -26.08
CA LEU A 16 30.06 -10.60 -24.80
C LEU A 16 29.50 -9.19 -24.64
N VAL A 17 29.59 -8.36 -25.68
CA VAL A 17 28.99 -6.98 -25.68
C VAL A 17 27.49 -7.06 -25.59
N LEU A 18 26.83 -7.97 -26.30
CA LEU A 18 25.39 -8.15 -26.25
C LEU A 18 24.91 -8.57 -24.84
N THR A 19 25.65 -9.46 -24.18
CA THR A 19 25.35 -9.90 -22.79
C THR A 19 25.56 -8.78 -21.81
N LEU A 20 26.55 -7.90 -21.99
CA LEU A 20 26.81 -6.77 -21.13
C LEU A 20 25.74 -5.69 -21.25
N VAL A 21 25.22 -5.45 -22.47
CA VAL A 21 24.16 -4.47 -22.73
C VAL A 21 22.84 -4.91 -22.09
N VAL A 22 22.52 -6.20 -22.08
CA VAL A 22 21.29 -6.73 -21.44
C VAL A 22 21.37 -6.65 -19.91
N SER A 23 22.56 -6.69 -19.31
CA SER A 23 22.73 -6.63 -17.85
C SER A 23 22.66 -5.20 -17.26
N VAL A 24 22.66 -4.14 -18.08
CA VAL A 24 22.48 -2.75 -17.62
C VAL A 24 21.04 -2.21 -17.79
N VAL A 25 20.10 -3.05 -18.18
CA VAL A 25 18.70 -2.67 -18.06
C VAL A 25 18.35 -2.82 -16.59
N ASP A 26 18.45 -1.74 -15.82
CA ASP A 26 17.81 -1.64 -14.52
C ASP A 26 16.33 -1.92 -14.74
N VAL A 27 15.93 -3.17 -14.51
CA VAL A 27 14.53 -3.51 -14.34
C VAL A 27 14.13 -2.87 -13.02
N HIS A 28 13.80 -1.60 -13.07
CA HIS A 28 13.01 -0.98 -12.03
C HIS A 28 11.70 -1.75 -12.01
N ALA A 29 11.66 -2.78 -11.19
CA ALA A 29 10.41 -3.35 -10.71
C ALA A 29 9.75 -2.24 -9.88
N HIS A 30 9.23 -1.22 -10.55
CA HIS A 30 8.29 -0.32 -9.95
C HIS A 30 7.15 -1.21 -9.49
N HIS A 31 7.02 -1.30 -8.17
CA HIS A 31 5.88 -1.91 -7.53
C HIS A 31 4.64 -1.50 -8.31
N GLY A 32 3.77 -2.46 -8.68
CA GLY A 32 2.65 -2.26 -9.60
C GLY A 32 1.61 -1.21 -9.19
N ASP A 33 1.93 -0.38 -8.19
CA ASP A 33 1.13 0.71 -7.63
C ASP A 33 1.51 2.10 -8.16
N ALA A 34 2.56 2.20 -9.00
CA ALA A 34 2.96 3.49 -9.56
C ALA A 34 1.80 4.12 -10.33
N GLY A 35 1.28 5.21 -9.81
CA GLY A 35 0.20 5.98 -10.44
C GLY A 35 -1.23 5.51 -10.15
N ARG A 36 -1.47 4.46 -9.37
CA ARG A 36 -2.82 4.02 -8.97
C ARG A 36 -3.42 4.88 -7.87
N TYR A 37 -2.61 5.33 -6.94
CA TYR A 37 -3.03 6.09 -5.76
C TYR A 37 -2.67 7.56 -5.90
N ASP A 38 -3.41 8.40 -5.19
CA ASP A 38 -3.07 9.81 -5.05
C ASP A 38 -1.77 9.97 -4.26
N GLU A 39 -0.98 11.00 -4.59
CA GLU A 39 0.28 11.27 -3.88
C GLU A 39 0.04 11.75 -2.45
N ASP A 40 -1.08 12.40 -2.22
CA ASP A 40 -1.46 12.87 -0.90
C ASP A 40 -2.15 11.77 -0.09
N VAL A 41 -1.93 11.80 1.21
CA VAL A 41 -2.67 10.95 2.13
C VAL A 41 -3.97 11.63 2.54
N ILE A 42 -5.00 10.81 2.76
CA ILE A 42 -6.28 11.22 3.32
C ILE A 42 -6.47 10.59 4.70
N MET A 43 -7.37 11.14 5.47
CA MET A 43 -7.85 10.57 6.72
C MET A 43 -9.30 10.10 6.53
N VAL A 44 -9.59 8.89 6.96
CA VAL A 44 -10.94 8.30 6.87
C VAL A 44 -11.29 7.62 8.20
N THR A 45 -12.47 7.95 8.73
CA THR A 45 -12.98 7.30 9.93
C THR A 45 -14.20 6.46 9.60
N GLY A 46 -14.22 5.22 10.10
CA GLY A 46 -15.34 4.31 9.84
C GLY A 46 -15.38 3.14 10.81
N THR A 47 -16.44 2.34 10.68
CA THR A 47 -16.72 1.17 11.51
C THR A 47 -16.37 -0.10 10.74
N VAL A 48 -15.54 -0.95 11.33
CA VAL A 48 -15.09 -2.22 10.73
C VAL A 48 -16.27 -3.18 10.54
N VAL A 49 -16.39 -3.72 9.34
CA VAL A 49 -17.41 -4.71 8.96
C VAL A 49 -16.80 -6.09 8.74
N ALA A 50 -15.58 -6.14 8.20
CA ALA A 50 -14.86 -7.39 8.04
C ALA A 50 -13.34 -7.15 8.04
N VAL A 51 -12.58 -8.16 8.41
CA VAL A 51 -11.11 -8.20 8.28
C VAL A 51 -10.76 -9.47 7.52
N GLN A 52 -9.99 -9.33 6.46
CA GLN A 52 -9.55 -10.41 5.59
C GLN A 52 -8.02 -10.50 5.62
N MET A 53 -7.52 -11.52 6.29
CA MET A 53 -6.08 -11.82 6.34
C MET A 53 -5.75 -12.82 5.24
N VAL A 54 -5.61 -12.34 4.01
CA VAL A 54 -5.41 -13.16 2.80
C VAL A 54 -4.17 -12.71 2.02
N ASN A 55 -3.55 -13.61 1.26
CA ASN A 55 -2.47 -13.29 0.35
C ASN A 55 -3.04 -12.80 -1.00
N PRO A 56 -2.35 -11.88 -1.72
CA PRO A 56 -1.10 -11.21 -1.34
C PRO A 56 -1.29 -10.05 -0.36
N HIS A 57 -2.49 -9.49 -0.19
CA HIS A 57 -2.77 -8.32 0.63
C HIS A 57 -3.93 -8.59 1.59
N SER A 58 -3.77 -8.11 2.83
CA SER A 58 -4.85 -8.11 3.83
C SER A 58 -5.76 -6.91 3.62
N HIS A 59 -7.04 -7.05 4.00
CA HIS A 59 -8.03 -6.00 3.83
C HIS A 59 -8.85 -5.77 5.09
N ILE A 60 -9.15 -4.50 5.36
CA ILE A 60 -10.18 -4.09 6.32
C ILE A 60 -11.33 -3.50 5.53
N ILE A 61 -12.49 -4.13 5.63
CA ILE A 61 -13.74 -3.62 5.05
C ILE A 61 -14.45 -2.82 6.13
N PHE A 62 -14.84 -1.58 5.85
CA PHE A 62 -15.42 -0.70 6.84
C PHE A 62 -16.45 0.25 6.23
N ASP A 63 -17.38 0.67 7.04
CA ASP A 63 -18.45 1.61 6.67
C ASP A 63 -18.12 3.01 7.14
N VAL A 64 -18.23 3.97 6.22
CA VAL A 64 -18.00 5.39 6.44
C VAL A 64 -19.28 6.15 6.20
N VAL A 65 -19.66 7.04 7.12
CA VAL A 65 -20.80 7.93 6.93
C VAL A 65 -20.34 9.20 6.22
N GLN A 66 -20.85 9.42 5.02
CA GLN A 66 -20.52 10.56 4.16
C GLN A 66 -21.82 11.23 3.68
N GLY A 67 -22.03 12.50 4.03
CA GLY A 67 -23.25 13.21 3.62
C GLY A 67 -24.56 12.51 4.04
N GLY A 68 -24.58 11.89 5.21
CA GLY A 68 -25.74 11.15 5.72
C GLY A 68 -25.94 9.77 5.09
N LYS A 69 -25.07 9.33 4.21
CA LYS A 69 -25.13 8.00 3.57
C LYS A 69 -23.97 7.14 4.05
N THR A 70 -24.22 5.84 4.20
CA THR A 70 -23.17 4.86 4.49
C THR A 70 -22.52 4.41 3.18
N VAL A 71 -21.20 4.57 3.09
CA VAL A 71 -20.40 4.13 1.97
C VAL A 71 -19.44 3.04 2.45
N ARG A 72 -19.42 1.90 1.77
CA ARG A 72 -18.49 0.79 2.05
C ARG A 72 -17.12 1.12 1.47
N TRP A 73 -16.10 1.10 2.32
CA TRP A 73 -14.71 1.31 1.99
C TRP A 73 -13.89 0.02 2.15
N ASN A 74 -12.78 -0.03 1.43
CA ASN A 74 -11.77 -1.06 1.56
C ASN A 74 -10.42 -0.42 1.90
N ALA A 75 -9.76 -0.89 2.94
CA ALA A 75 -8.39 -0.54 3.28
C ALA A 75 -7.47 -1.73 3.00
N GLU A 76 -6.51 -1.52 2.10
CA GLU A 76 -5.50 -2.51 1.74
C GLU A 76 -4.27 -2.37 2.62
N LEU A 77 -3.81 -3.48 3.20
CA LEU A 77 -2.58 -3.59 3.99
C LEU A 77 -1.60 -4.56 3.33
N GLY A 78 -0.45 -4.72 3.94
CA GLY A 78 0.53 -5.72 3.54
C GLY A 78 0.02 -7.16 3.71
N GLN A 79 0.86 -8.11 3.31
CA GLN A 79 0.54 -9.52 3.43
C GLN A 79 0.38 -9.95 4.90
N PRO A 80 -0.45 -10.97 5.20
CA PRO A 80 -0.73 -11.41 6.58
C PRO A 80 0.52 -11.70 7.40
N GLN A 81 1.49 -12.39 6.80
CA GLN A 81 2.71 -12.78 7.49
C GLN A 81 3.56 -11.58 7.91
N GLN A 82 3.57 -10.51 7.10
CA GLN A 82 4.24 -9.27 7.46
C GLN A 82 3.55 -8.59 8.66
N LEU A 83 2.22 -8.49 8.63
CA LEU A 83 1.45 -7.89 9.73
C LEU A 83 1.69 -8.64 11.04
N ILE A 84 1.72 -9.97 11.01
CA ILE A 84 1.98 -10.80 12.18
C ILE A 84 3.41 -10.63 12.69
N LYS A 85 4.41 -10.77 11.81
CA LYS A 85 5.83 -10.80 12.22
C LYS A 85 6.39 -9.42 12.59
N GLN A 86 6.02 -8.38 11.84
CA GLN A 86 6.60 -7.04 12.02
C GLN A 86 5.77 -6.17 12.97
N PHE A 87 4.45 -6.34 12.97
CA PHE A 87 3.54 -5.49 13.73
C PHE A 87 2.83 -6.22 14.88
N GLY A 88 3.10 -7.52 15.06
CA GLY A 88 2.51 -8.31 16.14
C GLY A 88 1.01 -8.54 16.02
N TRP A 89 0.46 -8.45 14.82
CA TRP A 89 -0.98 -8.62 14.62
C TRP A 89 -1.45 -10.03 14.97
N THR A 90 -2.62 -10.08 15.56
CA THR A 90 -3.36 -11.30 15.88
C THR A 90 -4.79 -11.18 15.34
N PRO A 91 -5.58 -12.25 15.29
CA PRO A 91 -7.01 -12.15 14.96
C PRO A 91 -7.81 -11.22 15.87
N GLN A 92 -7.22 -10.82 17.01
CA GLN A 92 -7.85 -9.92 17.98
C GLN A 92 -7.45 -8.45 17.81
N THR A 93 -6.49 -8.15 16.93
CA THR A 93 -5.94 -6.79 16.75
C THR A 93 -7.00 -5.83 16.22
N ILE A 94 -7.74 -6.25 15.19
CA ILE A 94 -8.89 -5.49 14.65
C ILE A 94 -10.09 -6.43 14.57
N LYS A 95 -11.23 -5.97 15.06
CA LYS A 95 -12.48 -6.73 15.11
C LYS A 95 -13.62 -5.95 14.45
N VAL A 96 -14.61 -6.68 13.98
CA VAL A 96 -15.89 -6.12 13.52
C VAL A 96 -16.50 -5.26 14.64
N GLY A 97 -17.03 -4.10 14.26
CA GLY A 97 -17.62 -3.11 15.16
C GLY A 97 -16.63 -2.08 15.72
N MET A 98 -15.30 -2.30 15.61
CA MET A 98 -14.34 -1.26 15.99
C MET A 98 -14.48 -0.04 15.10
N LYS A 99 -14.44 1.16 15.71
CA LYS A 99 -14.37 2.43 15.00
C LYS A 99 -12.93 2.87 14.88
N LEU A 100 -12.43 2.98 13.66
CA LEU A 100 -11.04 3.28 13.36
C LEU A 100 -10.92 4.57 12.57
N THR A 101 -9.86 5.32 12.84
CA THR A 101 -9.37 6.38 11.97
C THR A 101 -8.13 5.85 11.26
N MET A 102 -8.17 5.88 9.93
CA MET A 102 -7.12 5.38 9.06
C MET A 102 -6.58 6.51 8.19
N ILE A 103 -5.27 6.62 8.11
CA ILE A 103 -4.56 7.57 7.25
C ILE A 103 -3.79 6.76 6.23
N GLY A 104 -3.89 7.14 4.95
CA GLY A 104 -3.21 6.47 3.85
C GLY A 104 -3.52 7.11 2.51
N ARG A 105 -3.07 6.49 1.42
CA ARG A 105 -3.24 7.00 0.06
C ARG A 105 -4.53 6.50 -0.55
N GLN A 106 -5.36 7.41 -1.07
CA GLN A 106 -6.62 7.03 -1.72
C GLN A 106 -6.37 6.50 -3.13
N LEU A 107 -7.15 5.52 -3.56
CA LEU A 107 -7.22 5.12 -4.96
C LEU A 107 -7.77 6.28 -5.79
N LYS A 108 -7.13 6.58 -6.92
CA LYS A 108 -7.53 7.68 -7.81
C LYS A 108 -9.00 7.61 -8.21
N GLY A 109 -9.56 8.75 -8.59
CA GLY A 109 -10.98 8.87 -8.94
C GLY A 109 -11.92 8.93 -7.73
N ASN A 110 -11.41 9.28 -6.55
CA ASN A 110 -12.17 9.33 -5.29
C ASN A 110 -12.85 7.99 -4.93
N ALA A 111 -12.29 6.87 -5.38
CA ALA A 111 -12.82 5.56 -5.05
C ALA A 111 -12.81 5.33 -3.52
N PRO A 112 -13.78 4.59 -2.97
CA PRO A 112 -13.84 4.26 -1.55
C PRO A 112 -12.82 3.15 -1.21
N TYR A 113 -11.55 3.45 -1.44
CA TYR A 113 -10.44 2.54 -1.28
C TYR A 113 -9.20 3.31 -0.80
N ILE A 114 -8.54 2.81 0.25
CA ILE A 114 -7.35 3.41 0.84
C ILE A 114 -6.23 2.37 0.94
N ASN A 115 -5.03 2.74 0.51
CA ASN A 115 -3.83 1.94 0.67
C ASN A 115 -3.13 2.32 1.98
N LEU A 116 -2.85 1.32 2.79
CA LEU A 116 -2.20 1.44 4.11
C LEU A 116 -0.81 0.77 4.13
N THR A 117 -0.21 0.51 2.98
CA THR A 117 1.13 -0.10 2.91
C THR A 117 2.25 0.94 3.05
N GLU A 118 1.93 2.22 2.78
CA GLU A 118 2.88 3.33 2.82
C GLU A 118 2.26 4.59 3.43
N ARG A 119 3.05 5.34 4.19
CA ARG A 119 2.66 6.61 4.82
C ARG A 119 1.36 6.49 5.59
N ALA A 120 1.16 5.34 6.23
CA ALA A 120 -0.11 4.94 6.79
C ALA A 120 -0.09 4.84 8.32
N ASN A 121 -1.24 5.10 8.90
CA ASN A 121 -1.48 4.94 10.33
C ASN A 121 -2.92 4.48 10.56
N ILE A 122 -3.14 3.65 11.57
CA ILE A 122 -4.45 3.25 12.08
C ILE A 122 -4.50 3.51 13.58
N VAL A 123 -5.50 4.23 14.00
CA VAL A 123 -5.78 4.46 15.42
C VAL A 123 -7.23 4.11 15.77
N MET A 124 -7.48 3.77 17.03
CA MET A 124 -8.83 3.73 17.58
C MET A 124 -9.43 5.12 17.53
N ALA A 125 -10.62 5.28 16.97
CA ALA A 125 -11.23 6.60 16.78
C ALA A 125 -11.68 7.26 18.10
N ASP A 126 -11.97 6.46 19.13
CA ASP A 126 -12.43 6.92 20.44
C ASP A 126 -11.29 7.30 21.39
N THR A 127 -10.18 6.55 21.35
CA THR A 127 -9.09 6.72 22.31
C THR A 127 -7.81 7.29 21.69
N GLY A 128 -7.70 7.32 20.36
CA GLY A 128 -6.47 7.68 19.66
C GLY A 128 -5.36 6.63 19.79
N LYS A 129 -5.64 5.48 20.42
CA LYS A 129 -4.65 4.41 20.57
C LYS A 129 -4.19 3.91 19.21
N GLU A 130 -2.88 3.97 18.98
CA GLU A 130 -2.28 3.47 17.77
C GLU A 130 -2.33 1.92 17.69
N ILE A 131 -2.75 1.43 16.52
CA ILE A 131 -2.84 0.01 16.18
C ILE A 131 -1.77 -0.38 15.16
N TYR A 132 -1.50 0.53 14.23
CA TYR A 132 -0.61 0.29 13.10
C TYR A 132 0.03 1.59 12.64
N ARG A 133 1.30 1.52 12.27
CA ARG A 133 2.04 2.63 11.68
C ARG A 133 3.10 2.11 10.72
N THR A 134 3.17 2.66 9.53
CA THR A 134 4.30 2.42 8.62
C THR A 134 5.51 3.28 9.02
N GLU A 135 6.72 2.82 8.71
CA GLU A 135 7.97 3.52 9.04
C GLU A 135 8.03 4.93 8.41
N ASN A 136 7.42 5.09 7.24
CA ASN A 136 7.39 6.36 6.52
C ASN A 136 6.16 7.23 6.83
N PHE A 137 5.36 6.89 7.83
CA PHE A 137 4.25 7.74 8.29
C PHE A 137 4.76 9.07 8.83
N GLY A 138 4.09 10.17 8.45
CA GLY A 138 4.50 11.53 8.83
C GLY A 138 5.58 12.13 7.94
N LYS A 139 6.13 11.38 6.98
CA LYS A 139 7.00 11.94 5.94
C LYS A 139 6.13 12.50 4.81
N GLY A 140 6.21 13.80 4.57
CA GLY A 140 5.45 14.52 3.54
C GLY A 140 4.35 15.43 4.10
N ALA A 141 3.43 15.88 3.23
CA ALA A 141 2.36 16.77 3.61
C ALA A 141 1.35 16.08 4.56
N PRO A 142 0.72 16.84 5.47
CA PRO A 142 -0.35 16.33 6.32
C PRO A 142 -1.54 15.86 5.47
N PRO A 143 -2.46 15.04 6.03
CA PRO A 143 -3.64 14.57 5.32
C PRO A 143 -4.48 15.73 4.77
N LYS A 144 -4.86 15.67 3.51
CA LYS A 144 -5.60 16.76 2.82
C LYS A 144 -7.09 16.81 3.14
N SER A 145 -7.70 15.71 3.58
CA SER A 145 -9.13 15.68 3.85
C SER A 145 -9.46 14.68 4.95
N ASP A 146 -10.43 15.03 5.76
CA ASP A 146 -11.17 14.08 6.58
C ASP A 146 -12.41 13.65 5.79
N LYS A 147 -12.40 12.42 5.28
CA LYS A 147 -13.56 11.81 4.61
C LYS A 147 -14.33 10.96 5.62
N GLY A 148 -14.96 11.60 6.54
CA GLY A 148 -15.76 10.96 7.55
C GLY A 148 -16.04 11.97 8.64
N SER A 149 -17.01 12.84 8.42
CA SER A 149 -17.37 13.88 9.37
C SER A 149 -17.59 13.32 10.75
N PHE A 150 -16.74 13.72 11.69
CA PHE A 150 -17.19 13.86 13.05
C PHE A 150 -18.24 14.98 13.05
N ILE A 151 -19.50 14.62 13.00
CA ILE A 151 -20.49 15.49 13.65
C ILE A 151 -20.30 15.21 15.13
N ALA A 152 -19.44 16.01 15.77
CA ALA A 152 -19.49 16.17 17.20
C ALA A 152 -20.87 16.73 17.50
N GLN A 153 -21.72 15.95 18.13
CA GLN A 153 -22.85 16.40 18.91
C GLN A 153 -22.44 16.38 20.37
#